data_ca6b4874ceef16de42b6684e3c14271a
#
_entry.id   ca6b4874ceef16de42b6684e3c14271a
#
_cell.length_a   1.000
_cell.length_b   1.000
_cell.length_c   1.000
_cell.angle_alpha   90.00
_cell.angle_beta   90.00
_cell.angle_gamma   90.00
#
_symmetry.space_group_name_H-M   'P 1'
#
loop_
_entity.id
_entity.type
_entity.pdbx_description
1 polymer ?
#
loop_
_entity_poly.entity_id
_entity_poly.type
_entity_poly.pdbx_seq_one_letter_code
_entity_poly.pdbx_strand_id
1 'polypeptide(L)'
;KLTAGRYLTDAHVITKFANLRVYLLGAFETLNHGGSAGSVTDRGSFHLDNAQTNILELIATVGGLSEQADFSKINVVRRVGNEYVYYRLDMLSKNIFESPAFYLQQNDIIYAEYRYRKRDTEQKVLTTLGYVTTALSTALSAAALIALFKR
;
A
#
# COMPACT_ATOMS: atom_id res chain seq x y z
N LYS A 1 31.90 2.19 32.11
CA LYS A 1 33.05 1.39 31.66
C LYS A 1 32.99 0.05 32.36
N LEU A 2 32.53 -0.98 31.67
CA LEU A 2 32.57 -2.35 32.14
C LEU A 2 33.98 -2.88 31.89
N THR A 3 34.72 -3.10 32.96
CA THR A 3 36.06 -3.69 32.91
C THR A 3 35.92 -5.23 32.83
N ALA A 4 35.71 -5.72 31.62
CA ALA A 4 35.58 -7.16 31.33
C ALA A 4 36.95 -7.86 31.15
N GLY A 5 38.06 -7.14 31.33
CA GLY A 5 39.41 -7.60 30.98
C GLY A 5 40.00 -8.74 31.83
N ARG A 6 39.27 -9.28 32.79
CA ARG A 6 39.80 -10.32 33.67
C ARG A 6 39.26 -11.73 33.42
N TYR A 7 38.15 -11.83 32.63
CA TYR A 7 37.43 -13.10 32.46
C TYR A 7 37.10 -13.47 31.01
N LEU A 8 37.34 -12.56 30.03
CA LEU A 8 37.02 -12.83 28.64
C LEU A 8 38.24 -12.53 27.76
N THR A 9 38.81 -13.58 27.19
CA THR A 9 39.97 -13.50 26.28
C THR A 9 39.57 -13.10 24.87
N ASP A 10 38.28 -13.25 24.50
CA ASP A 10 37.77 -12.96 23.15
C ASP A 10 36.28 -12.59 23.24
N ALA A 11 36.00 -11.33 23.61
CA ALA A 11 34.63 -10.86 23.74
C ALA A 11 34.17 -10.25 22.45
N HIS A 12 33.24 -10.92 21.75
CA HIS A 12 32.55 -10.39 20.60
C HIS A 12 31.22 -9.74 21.02
N VAL A 13 31.12 -8.42 20.92
CA VAL A 13 29.91 -7.69 21.28
C VAL A 13 29.11 -7.39 20.00
N ILE A 14 27.94 -8.02 19.88
CA ILE A 14 26.99 -7.72 18.80
C ILE A 14 25.91 -6.79 19.35
N THR A 15 25.84 -5.58 18.84
CA THR A 15 24.79 -4.61 19.18
C THR A 15 23.70 -4.69 18.11
N LYS A 16 22.47 -5.02 18.53
CA LYS A 16 21.28 -4.98 17.67
C LYS A 16 20.29 -3.94 18.19
N PHE A 17 19.64 -3.25 17.27
CA PHE A 17 18.50 -2.41 17.63
C PHE A 17 17.32 -3.31 18.05
N ALA A 18 16.78 -3.10 19.24
CA ALA A 18 15.74 -3.97 19.78
C ALA A 18 14.34 -3.69 19.21
N ASN A 19 14.06 -2.47 18.72
CA ASN A 19 12.73 -2.04 18.31
C ASN A 19 12.78 -1.05 17.15
N LEU A 20 13.20 -1.51 15.97
CA LEU A 20 13.06 -0.73 14.75
C LEU A 20 11.61 -0.79 14.27
N ARG A 21 10.91 0.34 14.26
CA ARG A 21 9.52 0.43 13.78
C ARG A 21 9.40 1.44 12.66
N VAL A 22 8.55 1.12 11.69
CA VAL A 22 8.05 2.02 10.66
C VAL A 22 6.52 2.01 10.67
N TYR A 23 5.91 3.02 10.09
CA TYR A 23 4.46 3.17 10.03
C TYR A 23 4.00 3.12 8.58
N LEU A 24 2.97 2.30 8.31
CA LEU A 24 2.41 2.13 6.98
C LEU A 24 1.04 2.79 6.90
N LEU A 25 0.81 3.56 5.85
CA LEU A 25 -0.45 4.22 5.57
C LEU A 25 -0.84 4.07 4.10
N GLY A 26 -2.14 4.03 3.83
CA GLY A 26 -2.67 4.07 2.47
C GLY A 26 -2.87 2.70 1.83
N ALA A 27 -2.51 2.57 0.58
CA ALA A 27 -2.88 1.47 -0.30
C ALA A 27 -1.96 0.24 -0.16
N PHE A 28 -1.81 -0.30 1.05
CA PHE A 28 -1.18 -1.59 1.30
C PHE A 28 -2.23 -2.69 1.37
N GLU A 29 -1.88 -3.89 0.90
CA GLU A 29 -2.81 -5.03 0.86
C GLU A 29 -3.23 -5.47 2.27
N THR A 30 -2.29 -5.59 3.19
CA THR A 30 -2.53 -5.98 4.58
C THR A 30 -3.48 -5.04 5.31
N LEU A 31 -3.44 -3.73 5.01
CA LEU A 31 -4.31 -2.74 5.64
C LEU A 31 -5.76 -2.86 5.15
N ASN A 32 -5.96 -3.33 3.93
CA ASN A 32 -7.28 -3.41 3.31
C ASN A 32 -8.04 -4.70 3.67
N HIS A 33 -7.35 -5.79 3.94
CA HIS A 33 -7.98 -7.11 4.15
C HIS A 33 -8.12 -7.54 5.62
N GLY A 34 -7.68 -6.73 6.58
CA GLY A 34 -7.77 -7.08 8.01
C GLY A 34 -7.10 -8.41 8.37
N GLY A 35 -6.27 -8.93 7.47
CA GLY A 35 -5.70 -10.26 7.56
C GLY A 35 -4.42 -10.30 8.36
N SER A 36 -4.30 -11.34 9.13
CA SER A 36 -3.12 -11.72 9.88
C SER A 36 -1.95 -12.12 8.98
N ALA A 37 -1.38 -11.18 8.23
CA ALA A 37 -0.04 -11.36 7.73
C ALA A 37 0.90 -11.07 8.90
N GLY A 38 1.62 -12.09 9.34
CA GLY A 38 2.42 -12.05 10.56
C GLY A 38 3.24 -10.78 10.68
N SER A 39 3.17 -10.19 11.85
CA SER A 39 3.97 -9.06 12.32
C SER A 39 3.45 -7.64 12.09
N VAL A 40 2.26 -7.41 11.55
CA VAL A 40 1.62 -6.09 11.66
C VAL A 40 1.00 -6.00 13.05
N THR A 41 1.78 -5.63 14.02
CA THR A 41 1.32 -5.32 15.35
C THR A 41 0.86 -3.88 15.37
N ASP A 42 -0.44 -3.72 15.64
CA ASP A 42 -1.05 -2.45 16.01
C ASP A 42 -1.19 -1.42 14.85
N ARG A 43 -2.24 -1.60 14.02
CA ARG A 43 -2.80 -0.55 13.13
C ARG A 43 -1.79 0.20 12.24
N GLY A 44 -1.01 -0.55 11.46
CA GLY A 44 -0.11 0.05 10.48
C GLY A 44 1.31 0.30 10.98
N SER A 45 1.68 -0.15 12.18
CA SER A 45 3.08 -0.20 12.59
C SER A 45 3.70 -1.56 12.23
N PHE A 46 4.90 -1.53 11.71
CA PHE A 46 5.66 -2.70 11.30
C PHE A 46 7.04 -2.71 11.97
N HIS A 47 7.43 -3.89 12.48
CA HIS A 47 8.78 -4.09 13.03
C HIS A 47 9.74 -4.46 11.91
N LEU A 48 10.90 -3.80 11.90
CA LEU A 48 12.00 -4.15 11.01
C LEU A 48 12.95 -5.08 11.75
N ASP A 49 13.20 -6.26 11.20
CA ASP A 49 14.12 -7.25 11.76
C ASP A 49 15.58 -6.82 11.62
N ASN A 50 15.87 -6.02 10.59
CA ASN A 50 17.21 -5.54 10.26
C ASN A 50 17.24 -4.02 10.09
N ALA A 51 18.37 -3.42 10.53
CA ALA A 51 18.62 -1.98 10.34
C ALA A 51 18.83 -1.57 8.89
N GLN A 52 19.00 -2.51 7.97
CA GLN A 52 19.23 -2.28 6.54
C GLN A 52 18.07 -2.76 5.67
N THR A 53 16.87 -2.85 6.25
CA THR A 53 15.66 -3.20 5.47
C THR A 53 15.36 -2.11 4.46
N ASN A 54 15.22 -2.49 3.20
CA ASN A 54 14.83 -1.56 2.15
C ASN A 54 13.32 -1.52 1.94
N ILE A 55 12.83 -0.50 1.23
CA ILE A 55 11.40 -0.29 1.00
C ILE A 55 10.74 -1.45 0.25
N LEU A 56 11.46 -2.11 -0.67
CA LEU A 56 10.90 -3.22 -1.46
C LEU A 56 10.74 -4.48 -0.59
N GLU A 57 11.71 -4.76 0.28
CA GLU A 57 11.62 -5.84 1.26
C GLU A 57 10.44 -5.63 2.22
N LEU A 58 10.26 -4.40 2.71
CA LEU A 58 9.13 -4.07 3.56
C LEU A 58 7.81 -4.32 2.82
N ILE A 59 7.65 -3.80 1.60
CA ILE A 59 6.43 -3.97 0.80
C ILE A 59 6.15 -5.45 0.56
N ALA A 60 7.17 -6.25 0.22
CA ALA A 60 7.02 -7.68 0.03
C ALA A 60 6.58 -8.40 1.33
N THR A 61 7.17 -8.03 2.46
CA THR A 61 6.86 -8.65 3.76
C THR A 61 5.45 -8.35 4.26
N VAL A 62 4.93 -7.15 3.96
CA VAL A 62 3.55 -6.78 4.35
C VAL A 62 2.47 -7.28 3.38
N GLY A 63 2.83 -8.09 2.39
CA GLY A 63 1.88 -8.67 1.43
C GLY A 63 1.70 -7.88 0.15
N GLY A 64 2.48 -6.81 -0.05
CA GLY A 64 2.46 -6.00 -1.26
C GLY A 64 1.62 -4.74 -1.16
N LEU A 65 1.52 -4.07 -2.30
CA LEU A 65 0.63 -2.93 -2.48
C LEU A 65 -0.72 -3.41 -3.04
N SER A 66 -1.79 -2.75 -2.64
CA SER A 66 -3.13 -2.98 -3.17
C SER A 66 -3.19 -2.71 -4.68
N GLU A 67 -4.10 -3.39 -5.40
CA GLU A 67 -4.35 -3.13 -6.83
C GLU A 67 -4.71 -1.67 -7.12
N GLN A 68 -5.24 -0.97 -6.13
CA GLN A 68 -5.61 0.44 -6.21
C GLN A 68 -4.45 1.38 -5.91
N ALA A 69 -3.27 0.87 -5.58
CA ALA A 69 -2.09 1.69 -5.29
C ALA A 69 -1.51 2.33 -6.54
N ASP A 70 -0.98 3.53 -6.37
CA ASP A 70 -0.15 4.18 -7.38
C ASP A 70 1.32 3.85 -7.13
N PHE A 71 1.86 2.89 -7.87
CA PHE A 71 3.23 2.39 -7.74
C PHE A 71 4.29 3.47 -8.02
N SER A 72 3.94 4.56 -8.68
CA SER A 72 4.84 5.70 -8.91
C SER A 72 4.84 6.73 -7.77
N LYS A 73 4.00 6.50 -6.74
CA LYS A 73 3.77 7.47 -5.67
C LYS A 73 3.79 6.83 -4.29
N ILE A 74 4.93 6.27 -3.96
CA ILE A 74 5.22 5.83 -2.60
C ILE A 74 5.99 6.95 -1.91
N ASN A 75 5.46 7.42 -0.80
CA ASN A 75 6.02 8.55 -0.08
C ASN A 75 6.61 8.06 1.25
N VAL A 76 7.82 8.48 1.55
CA VAL A 76 8.47 8.23 2.84
C VAL A 76 8.65 9.56 3.54
N VAL A 77 8.07 9.69 4.71
CA VAL A 77 8.21 10.86 5.57
C VAL A 77 9.16 10.50 6.71
N ARG A 78 10.29 11.17 6.75
CA ARG A 78 11.35 10.93 7.73
C ARG A 78 11.60 12.15 8.58
N ARG A 79 11.74 11.96 9.88
CA ARG A 79 12.14 13.01 10.78
C ARG A 79 13.66 13.12 10.79
N VAL A 80 14.18 14.29 10.40
CA VAL A 80 15.59 14.63 10.44
C VAL A 80 15.79 15.80 11.42
N GLY A 81 16.28 15.50 12.61
CA GLY A 81 16.38 16.48 13.69
C GLY A 81 15.00 16.96 14.15
N ASN A 82 14.68 18.24 13.89
CA ASN A 82 13.38 18.84 14.24
C ASN A 82 12.46 19.06 13.04
N GLU A 83 12.84 18.61 11.86
CA GLU A 83 12.09 18.79 10.61
C GLU A 83 11.64 17.45 10.04
N TYR A 84 10.59 17.49 9.20
CA TYR A 84 10.14 16.33 8.44
C TYR A 84 10.54 16.50 6.98
N VAL A 85 11.26 15.51 6.46
CA VAL A 85 11.66 15.44 5.05
C VAL A 85 10.77 14.45 4.34
N TYR A 86 10.29 14.84 3.17
CA TYR A 86 9.37 14.07 2.35
C TYR A 86 10.10 13.56 1.10
N TYR A 87 10.16 12.24 0.95
CA TYR A 87 10.77 11.58 -0.19
C TYR A 87 9.68 10.88 -1.01
N ARG A 88 9.61 11.17 -2.30
CA ARG A 88 8.76 10.43 -3.23
C ARG A 88 9.58 9.36 -3.93
N LEU A 89 9.11 8.12 -3.86
CA LEU A 89 9.70 6.97 -4.49
C LEU A 89 8.79 6.49 -5.62
N ASP A 90 9.40 6.22 -6.78
CA ASP A 90 8.74 5.60 -7.92
C ASP A 90 9.25 4.18 -8.08
N MET A 91 8.40 3.18 -7.78
CA MET A 91 8.76 1.77 -7.89
C MET A 91 8.91 1.28 -9.33
N LEU A 92 8.41 2.05 -10.31
CA LEU A 92 8.51 1.73 -11.73
C LEU A 92 9.81 2.27 -12.34
N SER A 93 10.57 3.08 -11.59
CA SER A 93 11.81 3.71 -12.02
C SER A 93 13.02 3.10 -11.33
N LYS A 94 14.12 2.96 -12.07
CA LYS A 94 15.42 2.55 -11.51
C LYS A 94 15.99 3.54 -10.51
N ASN A 95 15.55 4.79 -10.55
CA ASN A 95 16.02 5.85 -9.65
C ASN A 95 15.63 5.62 -8.18
N ILE A 96 14.75 4.64 -7.92
CA ILE A 96 14.40 4.26 -6.55
C ILE A 96 15.63 3.87 -5.73
N PHE A 97 16.61 3.20 -6.35
CA PHE A 97 17.83 2.72 -5.67
C PHE A 97 18.79 3.85 -5.27
N GLU A 98 18.67 5.01 -5.92
CA GLU A 98 19.49 6.21 -5.61
C GLU A 98 18.87 7.09 -4.53
N SER A 99 17.64 6.79 -4.14
CA SER A 99 16.94 7.60 -3.15
C SER A 99 17.52 7.42 -1.75
N PRO A 100 17.72 8.50 -0.98
CA PRO A 100 18.13 8.43 0.43
C PRO A 100 17.12 7.69 1.32
N ALA A 101 15.86 7.55 0.86
CA ALA A 101 14.80 6.85 1.56
C ALA A 101 14.62 5.39 1.07
N PHE A 102 15.50 4.89 0.21
CA PHE A 102 15.46 3.50 -0.22
C PHE A 102 15.66 2.54 0.96
N TYR A 103 16.64 2.82 1.82
CA TYR A 103 16.81 2.14 3.10
C TYR A 103 16.00 2.86 4.17
N LEU A 104 15.18 2.08 4.86
CA LEU A 104 14.27 2.59 5.88
C LEU A 104 14.99 2.89 7.19
N GLN A 105 14.48 3.87 7.90
CA GLN A 105 14.96 4.24 9.22
C GLN A 105 13.85 4.12 10.25
N GLN A 106 14.24 4.08 11.51
CA GLN A 106 13.29 4.05 12.61
C GLN A 106 12.35 5.25 12.58
N ASN A 107 11.06 5.00 12.77
CA ASN A 107 9.97 5.97 12.75
C ASN A 107 9.67 6.59 11.37
N ASP A 108 10.17 6.01 10.27
CA ASP A 108 9.71 6.39 8.94
C ASP A 108 8.22 6.11 8.80
N ILE A 109 7.51 7.03 8.17
CA ILE A 109 6.11 6.87 7.78
C ILE A 109 6.08 6.63 6.28
N ILE A 110 5.62 5.46 5.87
CA ILE A 110 5.51 5.07 4.46
C ILE A 110 4.06 5.21 4.05
N TYR A 111 3.79 6.07 3.09
CA TYR A 111 2.45 6.31 2.58
C TYR A 111 2.36 5.91 1.11
N ALA A 112 1.57 4.87 0.80
CA ALA A 112 1.23 4.47 -0.55
C ALA A 112 -0.03 5.20 -0.99
N GLU A 113 0.08 6.04 -2.03
CA GLU A 113 -1.07 6.75 -2.56
C GLU A 113 -2.01 5.80 -3.31
N TYR A 114 -3.32 6.07 -3.21
CA TYR A 114 -4.30 5.40 -4.06
C TYR A 114 -4.25 6.00 -5.47
N ARG A 115 -4.30 5.15 -6.49
CA ARG A 115 -4.48 5.58 -7.87
C ARG A 115 -5.84 6.26 -7.99
N TYR A 116 -5.84 7.55 -8.32
CA TYR A 116 -7.08 8.25 -8.58
C TYR A 116 -7.71 7.69 -9.86
N ARG A 117 -8.63 6.75 -9.72
CA ARG A 117 -9.47 6.31 -10.81
C ARG A 117 -10.55 7.39 -11.00
N LYS A 118 -10.37 8.24 -12.01
CA LYS A 118 -11.47 9.07 -12.51
C LYS A 118 -12.60 8.09 -12.79
N ARG A 119 -13.71 8.20 -12.06
CA ARG A 119 -14.86 7.29 -12.20
C ARG A 119 -15.29 7.38 -13.65
N ASP A 120 -14.96 6.35 -14.44
CA ASP A 120 -15.09 6.36 -15.88
C ASP A 120 -16.53 6.66 -16.26
N THR A 121 -16.68 7.71 -17.04
CA THR A 121 -17.94 8.09 -17.68
C THR A 121 -18.47 6.92 -18.52
N GLU A 122 -17.59 6.04 -18.97
CA GLU A 122 -17.92 4.83 -19.74
C GLU A 122 -18.81 3.85 -18.96
N GLN A 123 -18.56 3.61 -17.66
CA GLN A 123 -19.44 2.75 -16.86
C GLN A 123 -20.84 3.33 -16.71
N LYS A 124 -20.97 4.64 -16.61
CA LYS A 124 -22.28 5.31 -16.58
C LYS A 124 -23.00 5.18 -17.93
N VAL A 125 -22.27 5.31 -19.03
CA VAL A 125 -22.83 5.18 -20.38
C VAL A 125 -23.32 3.77 -20.62
N LEU A 126 -22.54 2.73 -20.30
CA LEU A 126 -22.91 1.33 -20.42
C LEU A 126 -24.14 0.97 -19.56
N THR A 127 -24.18 1.46 -18.32
CA THR A 127 -25.33 1.23 -17.43
C THR A 127 -26.58 1.92 -17.95
N THR A 128 -26.46 3.15 -18.46
CA THR A 128 -27.59 3.90 -19.04
C THR A 128 -28.10 3.24 -20.32
N LEU A 129 -27.21 2.77 -21.20
CA LEU A 129 -27.56 1.97 -22.37
C LEU A 129 -28.29 0.67 -21.98
N GLY A 130 -27.85 -0.02 -20.94
CA GLY A 130 -28.52 -1.21 -20.41
C GLY A 130 -29.96 -0.92 -19.98
N TYR A 131 -30.21 0.18 -19.28
CA TYR A 131 -31.59 0.55 -18.89
C TYR A 131 -32.45 0.90 -20.09
N VAL A 132 -31.92 1.60 -21.11
CA VAL A 132 -32.66 1.98 -22.32
C VAL A 132 -33.04 0.71 -23.11
N THR A 133 -32.14 -0.24 -23.29
CA THR A 133 -32.42 -1.49 -24.01
C THR A 133 -33.46 -2.35 -23.31
N THR A 134 -33.42 -2.46 -21.97
CA THR A 134 -34.43 -3.21 -21.20
C THR A 134 -35.78 -2.52 -21.26
N ALA A 135 -35.87 -1.21 -21.16
CA ALA A 135 -37.12 -0.47 -21.28
C ALA A 135 -37.75 -0.63 -22.68
N LEU A 136 -36.91 -0.60 -23.73
CA LEU A 136 -37.40 -0.78 -25.13
C LEU A 136 -37.89 -2.21 -25.34
N SER A 137 -37.22 -3.22 -24.85
CA SER A 137 -37.63 -4.62 -24.98
C SER A 137 -38.95 -4.92 -24.25
N THR A 138 -39.14 -4.35 -23.05
CA THR A 138 -40.41 -4.49 -22.32
C THR A 138 -41.57 -3.78 -23.00
N ALA A 139 -41.33 -2.60 -23.58
CA ALA A 139 -42.36 -1.87 -24.36
C ALA A 139 -42.77 -2.64 -25.60
N LEU A 140 -41.83 -3.21 -26.35
CA LEU A 140 -42.10 -4.04 -27.53
C LEU A 140 -42.89 -5.31 -27.20
N SER A 141 -42.55 -6.01 -26.11
CA SER A 141 -43.28 -7.22 -25.66
C SER A 141 -44.70 -6.89 -25.21
N ALA A 142 -44.91 -5.76 -24.54
CA ALA A 142 -46.25 -5.30 -24.17
C ALA A 142 -47.09 -4.95 -25.39
N ALA A 143 -46.50 -4.26 -26.37
CA ALA A 143 -47.19 -3.92 -27.63
C ALA A 143 -47.58 -5.19 -28.41
N ALA A 144 -46.70 -6.18 -28.48
CA ALA A 144 -47.01 -7.45 -29.15
C ALA A 144 -48.15 -8.23 -28.45
N LEU A 145 -48.18 -8.23 -27.12
CA LEU A 145 -49.29 -8.83 -26.37
C LEU A 145 -50.63 -8.13 -26.65
N ILE A 146 -50.63 -6.79 -26.64
CA ILE A 146 -51.85 -6.00 -26.94
C ILE A 146 -52.34 -6.26 -28.38
N ALA A 147 -51.43 -6.42 -29.32
CA ALA A 147 -51.78 -6.72 -30.71
C ALA A 147 -52.39 -8.12 -30.86
N LEU A 148 -51.95 -9.10 -30.07
CA LEU A 148 -52.50 -10.48 -30.05
C LEU A 148 -53.90 -10.52 -29.42
N PHE A 149 -54.16 -9.74 -28.37
CA PHE A 149 -55.45 -9.67 -27.71
C PHE A 149 -56.53 -8.87 -28.46
N LYS A 150 -56.13 -8.07 -29.46
CA LYS A 150 -57.01 -7.22 -30.26
C LYS A 150 -57.49 -7.88 -31.54
N ARG A 151 -57.11 -9.17 -31.75
CA ARG A 151 -57.48 -9.97 -32.90
C ARG A 151 -58.49 -11.07 -32.50
#